data_de36af4849940a3cb07ff3070a885fd0
#
_entry.id   de36af4849940a3cb07ff3070a885fd0
#
_cell.length_a   1.000
_cell.length_b   1.000
_cell.length_c   1.000
_cell.angle_alpha   90.00
_cell.angle_beta   90.00
_cell.angle_gamma   90.00
#
_symmetry.space_group_name_H-M   'P 1'
#
loop_
_entity.id
_entity.type
_entity.pdbx_description
1 polymer ?
#
loop_
_entity_poly.entity_id
_entity_poly.type
_entity_poly.pdbx_seq_one_letter_code
_entity_poly.pdbx_strand_id
1 'polypeptide(L)'
;TVGITRHCSKHNYLVKDAALLVGSVKEAFRIATTGRPGPVVIDIPKDVQVEDAPYEGRHDLHKGYRPPLKGDRADIEAAIDMLASAERPILYVGGGAINSGPGACQLVGDLQRSLNAPVTATLMGLGAFPASHEAWLGMLGMHGTFEANMAMNQCDVMFCIGARYDDRVTGRIDAFSPNSKKIHIDIDRSSINKNIRVDQGIVGDVGHVLEDLMRLWRARGIKAPAHEEWWN
;
A
#
# COMPACT_ATOMS: atom_id res chain seq x y z
N THR A 1 19.01 -21.50 -12.70
CA THR A 1 17.68 -20.88 -12.51
C THR A 1 17.74 -19.74 -11.52
N VAL A 2 18.17 -19.98 -10.25
CA VAL A 2 18.13 -18.99 -9.14
C VAL A 2 18.82 -17.66 -9.48
N GLY A 3 20.00 -17.68 -10.14
CA GLY A 3 20.71 -16.46 -10.50
C GLY A 3 19.94 -15.55 -11.46
N ILE A 4 19.18 -16.14 -12.40
CA ILE A 4 18.36 -15.39 -13.37
C ILE A 4 17.10 -14.85 -12.68
N THR A 5 16.42 -15.68 -11.89
CA THR A 5 15.12 -15.34 -11.29
C THR A 5 15.23 -14.39 -10.10
N ARG A 6 16.41 -14.23 -9.52
CA ARG A 6 16.62 -13.33 -8.36
C ARG A 6 16.19 -11.89 -8.61
N HIS A 7 16.34 -11.39 -9.83
CA HIS A 7 16.02 -10.00 -10.18
C HIS A 7 14.53 -9.76 -10.45
N CYS A 8 13.75 -10.82 -10.70
CA CYS A 8 12.33 -10.72 -11.04
C CYS A 8 11.41 -11.46 -10.05
N SER A 9 11.93 -11.89 -8.91
CA SER A 9 11.16 -12.56 -7.87
C SER A 9 11.41 -11.97 -6.49
N LYS A 10 10.45 -12.15 -5.61
CA LYS A 10 10.52 -11.68 -4.23
C LYS A 10 11.54 -12.49 -3.40
N HIS A 11 11.62 -13.81 -3.67
CA HIS A 11 12.58 -14.72 -3.07
C HIS A 11 12.82 -15.93 -3.96
N ASN A 12 13.97 -16.62 -3.74
CA ASN A 12 14.30 -17.86 -4.43
C ASN A 12 14.82 -18.90 -3.44
N TYR A 13 14.41 -20.14 -3.64
CA TYR A 13 14.95 -21.32 -2.99
C TYR A 13 15.65 -22.23 -3.99
N LEU A 14 16.82 -22.75 -3.64
CA LEU A 14 17.43 -23.91 -4.28
C LEU A 14 17.40 -25.03 -3.25
N VAL A 15 16.52 -26.01 -3.44
CA VAL A 15 16.34 -27.14 -2.54
C VAL A 15 17.37 -28.20 -2.89
N LYS A 16 18.32 -28.48 -2.00
CA LYS A 16 19.40 -29.44 -2.21
C LYS A 16 19.27 -30.73 -1.38
N ASP A 17 18.19 -30.85 -0.62
CA ASP A 17 17.88 -31.95 0.27
C ASP A 17 16.36 -32.11 0.30
N ALA A 18 15.88 -33.34 0.03
CA ALA A 18 14.44 -33.62 -0.02
C ALA A 18 13.74 -33.39 1.33
N ALA A 19 14.45 -33.56 2.46
CA ALA A 19 13.93 -33.26 3.78
C ALA A 19 13.55 -31.80 3.98
N LEU A 20 14.19 -30.84 3.24
CA LEU A 20 13.90 -29.41 3.30
C LEU A 20 12.76 -28.97 2.39
N LEU A 21 12.29 -29.84 1.48
CA LEU A 21 11.33 -29.47 0.44
C LEU A 21 10.01 -28.94 1.02
N VAL A 22 9.42 -29.66 1.95
CA VAL A 22 8.10 -29.28 2.54
C VAL A 22 8.19 -27.93 3.27
N GLY A 23 9.26 -27.72 4.02
CA GLY A 23 9.54 -26.46 4.71
C GLY A 23 9.70 -25.29 3.72
N SER A 24 10.49 -25.50 2.66
CA SER A 24 10.74 -24.51 1.62
C SER A 24 9.46 -24.12 0.88
N VAL A 25 8.59 -25.09 0.56
CA VAL A 25 7.30 -24.82 -0.10
C VAL A 25 6.39 -23.99 0.80
N LYS A 26 6.22 -24.38 2.07
CA LYS A 26 5.38 -23.62 3.03
C LYS A 26 5.89 -22.19 3.21
N GLU A 27 7.20 -22.03 3.37
CA GLU A 27 7.79 -20.70 3.53
C GLU A 27 7.69 -19.86 2.26
N ALA A 28 7.83 -20.47 1.08
CA ALA A 28 7.64 -19.79 -0.20
C ALA A 28 6.23 -19.21 -0.33
N PHE A 29 5.19 -19.96 0.02
CA PHE A 29 3.81 -19.46 0.04
C PHE A 29 3.65 -18.32 1.04
N ARG A 30 4.18 -18.45 2.24
CA ARG A 30 4.14 -17.38 3.25
C ARG A 30 4.80 -16.10 2.76
N ILE A 31 5.99 -16.19 2.16
CA ILE A 31 6.71 -15.04 1.62
C ILE A 31 5.95 -14.43 0.44
N ALA A 32 5.42 -15.27 -0.47
CA ALA A 32 4.70 -14.81 -1.65
C ALA A 32 3.46 -13.99 -1.31
N THR A 33 2.73 -14.36 -0.25
CA THR A 33 1.41 -13.81 0.07
C THR A 33 1.41 -12.75 1.17
N THR A 34 2.49 -12.59 1.94
CA THR A 34 2.56 -11.62 3.05
C THR A 34 3.40 -10.39 2.69
N GLY A 35 3.19 -9.29 3.42
CA GLY A 35 3.80 -8.02 3.06
C GLY A 35 3.33 -7.56 1.67
N ARG A 36 4.23 -6.98 0.87
CA ARG A 36 3.93 -6.76 -0.54
C ARG A 36 3.93 -8.08 -1.29
N PRO A 37 2.82 -8.58 -1.82
CA PRO A 37 2.77 -9.86 -2.53
C PRO A 37 3.69 -9.88 -3.76
N GLY A 38 4.28 -11.04 -4.04
CA GLY A 38 5.17 -11.20 -5.18
C GLY A 38 5.58 -12.67 -5.40
N PRO A 39 6.11 -13.01 -6.59
CA PRO A 39 6.45 -14.37 -6.94
C PRO A 39 7.64 -14.87 -6.12
N VAL A 40 7.58 -16.14 -5.73
CA VAL A 40 8.70 -16.88 -5.14
C VAL A 40 9.01 -18.08 -6.02
N VAL A 41 10.28 -18.29 -6.32
CA VAL A 41 10.74 -19.39 -7.17
C VAL A 41 11.35 -20.47 -6.29
N ILE A 42 10.95 -21.73 -6.49
CA ILE A 42 11.56 -22.90 -5.87
C ILE A 42 12.20 -23.73 -6.98
N ASP A 43 13.52 -23.84 -6.96
CA ASP A 43 14.29 -24.66 -7.87
C ASP A 43 14.57 -26.01 -7.17
N ILE A 44 14.03 -27.10 -7.76
CA ILE A 44 14.16 -28.46 -7.21
C ILE A 44 14.94 -29.28 -8.23
N PRO A 45 16.25 -29.56 -7.98
CA PRO A 45 17.05 -30.38 -8.86
C PRO A 45 16.47 -31.79 -9.03
N LYS A 46 16.81 -32.43 -10.16
CA LYS A 46 16.23 -33.73 -10.54
C LYS A 46 16.55 -34.83 -9.55
N ASP A 47 17.76 -34.86 -9.00
CA ASP A 47 18.19 -35.79 -7.98
C ASP A 47 17.35 -35.70 -6.70
N VAL A 48 17.06 -34.49 -6.24
CA VAL A 48 16.20 -34.23 -5.07
C VAL A 48 14.75 -34.67 -5.33
N GLN A 49 14.27 -34.62 -6.58
CA GLN A 49 12.92 -35.04 -6.92
C GLN A 49 12.69 -36.56 -6.84
N VAL A 50 13.75 -37.36 -6.88
CA VAL A 50 13.70 -38.82 -6.81
C VAL A 50 14.24 -39.35 -5.49
N GLU A 51 14.64 -38.48 -4.58
CA GLU A 51 15.14 -38.83 -3.26
C GLU A 51 13.97 -39.13 -2.31
N ASP A 52 14.10 -40.20 -1.51
CA ASP A 52 13.14 -40.51 -0.46
C ASP A 52 13.44 -39.69 0.79
N ALA A 53 12.43 -39.04 1.33
CA ALA A 53 12.54 -38.29 2.57
C ALA A 53 11.33 -38.51 3.49
N PRO A 54 11.53 -38.53 4.82
CA PRO A 54 10.42 -38.62 5.75
C PRO A 54 9.52 -37.37 5.65
N TYR A 55 8.21 -37.58 5.55
CA TYR A 55 7.25 -36.48 5.60
C TYR A 55 7.02 -36.05 7.05
N GLU A 56 7.62 -34.94 7.45
CA GLU A 56 7.38 -34.28 8.71
C GLU A 56 6.36 -33.15 8.51
N GLY A 57 5.15 -33.32 9.06
CA GLY A 57 4.04 -32.36 8.88
C GLY A 57 4.29 -30.97 9.49
N ARG A 58 5.23 -30.85 10.45
CA ARG A 58 5.63 -29.59 11.09
C ARG A 58 7.00 -29.17 10.60
N HIS A 59 7.07 -27.96 10.05
CA HIS A 59 8.33 -27.29 9.77
C HIS A 59 8.28 -25.90 10.43
N ASP A 60 9.32 -25.58 11.18
CA ASP A 60 9.48 -24.23 11.71
C ASP A 60 9.74 -23.27 10.56
N LEU A 61 8.84 -22.30 10.39
CA LEU A 61 9.00 -21.24 9.40
C LEU A 61 10.17 -20.33 9.81
N HIS A 62 10.92 -19.88 8.82
CA HIS A 62 12.01 -18.93 9.05
C HIS A 62 11.52 -17.68 9.79
N LYS A 63 12.08 -17.42 10.97
CA LYS A 63 11.69 -16.28 11.83
C LYS A 63 12.16 -14.94 11.29
N GLY A 64 13.00 -14.92 10.25
CA GLY A 64 13.63 -13.69 9.73
C GLY A 64 12.71 -12.78 8.89
N TYR A 65 11.71 -13.32 8.21
CA TYR A 65 10.81 -12.52 7.40
C TYR A 65 9.58 -12.06 8.20
N ARG A 66 9.56 -10.78 8.55
CA ARG A 66 8.48 -10.15 9.32
C ARG A 66 8.10 -8.83 8.65
N PRO A 67 7.10 -8.82 7.76
CA PRO A 67 6.62 -7.57 7.20
C PRO A 67 6.03 -6.67 8.30
N PRO A 68 6.28 -5.36 8.24
CA PRO A 68 5.71 -4.41 9.18
C PRO A 68 4.20 -4.32 8.97
N LEU A 69 3.41 -4.59 10.01
CA LEU A 69 1.95 -4.48 9.95
C LEU A 69 1.47 -3.14 10.50
N LYS A 70 2.01 -2.73 11.65
CA LYS A 70 1.60 -1.49 12.32
C LYS A 70 2.53 -0.35 11.94
N GLY A 71 1.95 0.82 11.64
CA GLY A 71 2.70 2.05 11.48
C GLY A 71 3.26 2.56 12.82
N ASP A 72 4.30 3.38 12.75
CA ASP A 72 4.77 4.12 13.93
C ASP A 72 3.70 5.13 14.37
N ARG A 73 3.49 5.22 15.68
CA ARG A 73 2.46 6.08 16.25
C ARG A 73 2.75 7.57 16.01
N ALA A 74 4.00 7.99 16.13
CA ALA A 74 4.37 9.39 15.91
C ALA A 74 4.18 9.79 14.45
N ASP A 75 4.48 8.87 13.49
CA ASP A 75 4.23 9.09 12.08
C ASP A 75 2.73 9.23 11.77
N ILE A 76 1.87 8.42 12.42
CA ILE A 76 0.42 8.51 12.28
C ILE A 76 -0.11 9.83 12.86
N GLU A 77 0.38 10.23 14.05
CA GLU A 77 -0.01 11.50 14.68
C GLU A 77 0.38 12.71 13.83
N ALA A 78 1.58 12.72 13.24
CA ALA A 78 2.01 13.75 12.30
C ALA A 78 1.14 13.79 11.03
N ALA A 79 0.76 12.63 10.49
CA ALA A 79 -0.17 12.56 9.37
C ALA A 79 -1.55 13.15 9.72
N ILE A 80 -2.07 12.88 10.92
CA ILE A 80 -3.33 13.46 11.41
C ILE A 80 -3.23 14.98 11.49
N ASP A 81 -2.12 15.54 12.00
CA ASP A 81 -1.92 16.99 12.09
C ASP A 81 -1.93 17.65 10.71
N MET A 82 -1.30 17.02 9.71
CA MET A 82 -1.33 17.49 8.33
C MET A 82 -2.74 17.44 7.73
N LEU A 83 -3.46 16.33 7.93
CA LEU A 83 -4.82 16.15 7.41
C LEU A 83 -5.82 17.09 8.08
N ALA A 84 -5.68 17.32 9.38
CA ALA A 84 -6.57 18.23 10.14
C ALA A 84 -6.42 19.69 9.74
N SER A 85 -5.26 20.08 9.22
CA SER A 85 -4.97 21.44 8.75
C SER A 85 -5.18 21.65 7.24
N ALA A 86 -5.55 20.58 6.51
CA ALA A 86 -5.72 20.64 5.07
C ALA A 86 -6.97 21.44 4.67
N GLU A 87 -6.84 22.28 3.66
CA GLU A 87 -7.96 23.02 3.03
C GLU A 87 -8.46 22.32 1.77
N ARG A 88 -7.55 21.63 1.06
CA ARG A 88 -7.83 20.92 -0.19
C ARG A 88 -7.23 19.50 -0.18
N PRO A 89 -7.68 18.65 0.77
CA PRO A 89 -7.17 17.29 0.85
C PRO A 89 -7.66 16.42 -0.30
N ILE A 90 -6.83 15.43 -0.71
CA ILE A 90 -7.23 14.37 -1.65
C ILE A 90 -6.78 13.01 -1.13
N LEU A 91 -7.65 12.00 -1.25
CA LEU A 91 -7.30 10.61 -0.99
C LEU A 91 -6.90 9.93 -2.31
N TYR A 92 -5.66 9.45 -2.35
CA TYR A 92 -5.10 8.74 -3.50
C TYR A 92 -4.91 7.27 -3.13
N VAL A 93 -5.81 6.40 -3.59
CA VAL A 93 -5.91 5.01 -3.16
C VAL A 93 -5.27 4.06 -4.18
N GLY A 94 -4.43 3.17 -3.70
CA GLY A 94 -3.76 2.16 -4.51
C GLY A 94 -4.15 0.73 -4.18
N GLY A 95 -3.52 -0.22 -4.88
CA GLY A 95 -3.74 -1.66 -4.71
C GLY A 95 -3.42 -2.18 -3.30
N GLY A 96 -2.64 -1.44 -2.50
CA GLY A 96 -2.36 -1.79 -1.11
C GLY A 96 -3.63 -1.82 -0.24
N ALA A 97 -4.62 -0.96 -0.51
CA ALA A 97 -5.91 -1.00 0.18
C ALA A 97 -6.69 -2.28 -0.15
N ILE A 98 -6.70 -2.69 -1.43
CA ILE A 98 -7.34 -3.96 -1.87
C ILE A 98 -6.63 -5.17 -1.24
N ASN A 99 -5.29 -5.19 -1.26
CA ASN A 99 -4.50 -6.29 -0.71
C ASN A 99 -4.63 -6.43 0.81
N SER A 100 -4.88 -5.33 1.52
CA SER A 100 -5.13 -5.32 2.95
C SER A 100 -6.54 -5.84 3.32
N GLY A 101 -7.44 -5.95 2.35
CA GLY A 101 -8.75 -6.58 2.46
C GLY A 101 -9.92 -5.62 2.61
N PRO A 102 -11.16 -6.18 2.69
CA PRO A 102 -12.39 -5.39 2.69
C PRO A 102 -12.49 -4.39 3.85
N GLY A 103 -11.96 -4.73 5.03
CA GLY A 103 -11.92 -3.82 6.17
C GLY A 103 -11.11 -2.55 5.90
N ALA A 104 -10.00 -2.66 5.18
CA ALA A 104 -9.20 -1.51 4.77
C ALA A 104 -9.98 -0.59 3.81
N CYS A 105 -10.73 -1.17 2.88
CA CYS A 105 -11.59 -0.42 1.95
C CYS A 105 -12.71 0.33 2.70
N GLN A 106 -13.31 -0.29 3.71
CA GLN A 106 -14.28 0.38 4.58
C GLN A 106 -13.66 1.56 5.33
N LEU A 107 -12.44 1.40 5.85
CA LEU A 107 -11.70 2.46 6.53
C LEU A 107 -11.34 3.62 5.59
N VAL A 108 -11.10 3.36 4.31
CA VAL A 108 -10.96 4.44 3.30
C VAL A 108 -12.25 5.26 3.21
N GLY A 109 -13.42 4.61 3.20
CA GLY A 109 -14.72 5.29 3.23
C GLY A 109 -14.95 6.08 4.52
N ASP A 110 -14.57 5.53 5.69
CA ASP A 110 -14.66 6.23 6.97
C ASP A 110 -13.75 7.46 7.00
N LEU A 111 -12.54 7.34 6.48
CA LEU A 111 -11.60 8.44 6.37
C LEU A 111 -12.12 9.52 5.42
N GLN A 112 -12.67 9.14 4.27
CA GLN A 112 -13.30 10.07 3.34
C GLN A 112 -14.37 10.91 4.02
N ARG A 113 -15.29 10.26 4.77
CA ARG A 113 -16.35 10.97 5.52
C ARG A 113 -15.78 11.88 6.61
N SER A 114 -14.70 11.45 7.27
CA SER A 114 -14.07 12.23 8.34
C SER A 114 -13.30 13.45 7.84
N LEU A 115 -12.79 13.38 6.60
CA LEU A 115 -12.06 14.48 5.96
C LEU A 115 -12.93 15.28 5.01
N ASN A 116 -14.09 14.78 4.61
CA ASN A 116 -14.89 15.33 3.51
C ASN A 116 -14.02 15.61 2.26
N ALA A 117 -13.20 14.63 1.87
CA ALA A 117 -12.21 14.78 0.80
C ALA A 117 -12.60 14.00 -0.46
N PRO A 118 -12.28 14.47 -1.68
CA PRO A 118 -12.44 13.69 -2.89
C PRO A 118 -11.48 12.49 -2.89
N VAL A 119 -11.88 11.43 -3.61
CA VAL A 119 -11.14 10.17 -3.72
C VAL A 119 -10.81 9.88 -5.17
N THR A 120 -9.56 9.56 -5.41
CA THR A 120 -9.07 9.01 -6.68
C THR A 120 -8.29 7.72 -6.45
N ALA A 121 -8.15 6.89 -7.45
CA ALA A 121 -7.41 5.64 -7.31
C ALA A 121 -6.51 5.34 -8.51
N THR A 122 -5.50 4.49 -8.26
CA THR A 122 -4.77 3.84 -9.33
C THR A 122 -5.64 2.75 -9.98
N LEU A 123 -5.22 2.25 -11.15
CA LEU A 123 -5.84 1.07 -11.77
C LEU A 123 -5.96 -0.10 -10.79
N MET A 124 -4.91 -0.37 -9.99
CA MET A 124 -4.90 -1.45 -9.00
C MET A 124 -5.69 -1.12 -7.73
N GLY A 125 -6.09 0.12 -7.54
CA GLY A 125 -6.94 0.57 -6.42
C GLY A 125 -8.42 0.63 -6.77
N LEU A 126 -8.81 0.37 -8.03
CA LEU A 126 -10.21 0.36 -8.43
C LEU A 126 -11.00 -0.69 -7.64
N GLY A 127 -12.14 -0.27 -7.09
CA GLY A 127 -12.96 -1.08 -6.21
C GLY A 127 -12.68 -0.88 -4.71
N ALA A 128 -11.61 -0.16 -4.33
CA ALA A 128 -11.37 0.18 -2.92
C ALA A 128 -12.34 1.23 -2.38
N PHE A 129 -12.93 2.03 -3.26
CA PHE A 129 -13.94 3.04 -2.94
C PHE A 129 -15.09 2.96 -3.97
N PRO A 130 -16.37 3.16 -3.56
CA PRO A 130 -17.50 3.03 -4.46
C PRO A 130 -17.47 4.07 -5.57
N ALA A 131 -17.53 3.62 -6.85
CA ALA A 131 -17.54 4.50 -8.00
C ALA A 131 -18.86 5.31 -8.17
N SER A 132 -19.92 4.91 -7.46
CA SER A 132 -21.20 5.64 -7.43
C SER A 132 -21.26 6.76 -6.38
N HIS A 133 -20.22 6.88 -5.55
CA HIS A 133 -20.17 7.91 -4.51
C HIS A 133 -19.81 9.28 -5.12
N GLU A 134 -20.43 10.34 -4.67
CA GLU A 134 -20.21 11.73 -5.17
C GLU A 134 -18.74 12.18 -5.04
N ALA A 135 -18.04 11.70 -4.01
CA ALA A 135 -16.62 12.01 -3.80
C ALA A 135 -15.66 11.26 -4.75
N TRP A 136 -16.17 10.38 -5.60
CA TRP A 136 -15.33 9.60 -6.53
C TRP A 136 -14.99 10.41 -7.79
N LEU A 137 -13.71 10.73 -7.98
CA LEU A 137 -13.20 11.48 -9.14
C LEU A 137 -12.77 10.59 -10.32
N GLY A 138 -12.81 9.26 -10.15
CA GLY A 138 -12.24 8.34 -11.14
C GLY A 138 -10.76 8.04 -10.90
N MET A 139 -10.13 7.45 -11.89
CA MET A 139 -8.71 7.12 -11.88
C MET A 139 -7.87 8.36 -12.21
N LEU A 140 -6.69 8.47 -11.62
CA LEU A 140 -5.72 9.54 -11.94
C LEU A 140 -4.62 9.06 -12.89
N GLY A 141 -3.80 9.99 -13.36
CA GLY A 141 -2.63 9.73 -14.19
C GLY A 141 -2.92 9.77 -15.68
N MET A 142 -2.07 9.14 -16.48
CA MET A 142 -2.09 9.18 -17.95
C MET A 142 -3.44 8.75 -18.56
N HIS A 143 -4.12 7.79 -17.94
CA HIS A 143 -5.43 7.28 -18.37
C HIS A 143 -6.55 7.70 -17.42
N GLY A 144 -6.31 8.74 -16.62
CA GLY A 144 -7.24 9.24 -15.63
C GLY A 144 -8.25 10.24 -16.17
N THR A 145 -9.23 10.57 -15.35
CA THR A 145 -10.20 11.62 -15.61
C THR A 145 -9.55 13.01 -15.51
N PHE A 146 -10.17 13.99 -16.12
CA PHE A 146 -9.72 15.39 -16.01
C PHE A 146 -9.82 15.86 -14.55
N GLU A 147 -10.95 15.59 -13.90
CA GLU A 147 -11.23 15.98 -12.52
C GLU A 147 -10.22 15.42 -11.53
N ALA A 148 -9.90 14.12 -11.63
CA ALA A 148 -8.91 13.49 -10.77
C ALA A 148 -7.51 14.10 -10.94
N ASN A 149 -7.10 14.38 -12.18
CA ASN A 149 -5.80 14.98 -12.47
C ASN A 149 -5.73 16.44 -12.02
N MET A 150 -6.80 17.21 -12.19
CA MET A 150 -6.86 18.59 -11.71
C MET A 150 -6.88 18.67 -10.19
N ALA A 151 -7.70 17.85 -9.52
CA ALA A 151 -7.74 17.79 -8.06
C ALA A 151 -6.38 17.37 -7.47
N MET A 152 -5.71 16.37 -8.07
CA MET A 152 -4.38 15.98 -7.67
C MET A 152 -3.36 17.11 -7.77
N ASN A 153 -3.45 17.94 -8.81
CA ASN A 153 -2.50 19.05 -9.01
C ASN A 153 -2.78 20.23 -8.08
N GLN A 154 -4.04 20.47 -7.73
CA GLN A 154 -4.48 21.63 -6.95
C GLN A 154 -4.62 21.37 -5.46
N CYS A 155 -4.53 20.12 -5.00
CA CYS A 155 -4.59 19.77 -3.59
C CYS A 155 -3.43 20.40 -2.79
N ASP A 156 -3.67 20.66 -1.51
CA ASP A 156 -2.65 21.08 -0.55
C ASP A 156 -2.10 19.92 0.27
N VAL A 157 -2.91 18.86 0.49
CA VAL A 157 -2.48 17.60 1.12
C VAL A 157 -2.95 16.42 0.30
N MET A 158 -2.00 15.60 -0.14
CA MET A 158 -2.25 14.34 -0.83
C MET A 158 -1.99 13.18 0.13
N PHE A 159 -3.01 12.37 0.41
CA PHE A 159 -2.84 11.16 1.20
C PHE A 159 -2.80 9.92 0.31
N CYS A 160 -1.61 9.42 0.04
CA CYS A 160 -1.35 8.22 -0.74
C CYS A 160 -1.49 6.97 0.13
N ILE A 161 -2.48 6.14 -0.16
CA ILE A 161 -2.88 4.97 0.60
C ILE A 161 -2.57 3.70 -0.20
N GLY A 162 -1.42 3.10 0.04
CA GLY A 162 -1.02 1.84 -0.61
C GLY A 162 -0.78 1.94 -2.13
N ALA A 163 -0.31 3.09 -2.61
CA ALA A 163 0.15 3.30 -3.98
C ALA A 163 1.62 3.71 -3.99
N ARG A 164 2.35 3.42 -5.06
CA ARG A 164 3.81 3.60 -5.12
C ARG A 164 4.28 4.77 -5.98
N TYR A 165 3.42 5.70 -6.31
CA TYR A 165 3.74 6.81 -7.21
C TYR A 165 4.40 6.35 -8.51
N ASP A 166 3.70 5.50 -9.26
CA ASP A 166 4.16 4.95 -10.53
C ASP A 166 4.26 6.03 -11.61
N ASP A 167 5.14 5.85 -12.60
CA ASP A 167 5.33 6.78 -13.70
C ASP A 167 4.07 7.02 -14.54
N ARG A 168 3.18 6.03 -14.62
CA ARG A 168 1.86 6.16 -15.29
C ARG A 168 0.91 7.11 -14.57
N VAL A 169 1.18 7.40 -13.31
CA VAL A 169 0.42 8.35 -12.48
C VAL A 169 1.15 9.69 -12.41
N THR A 170 2.45 9.67 -12.10
CA THR A 170 3.19 10.90 -11.82
C THR A 170 3.54 11.70 -13.06
N GLY A 171 3.75 11.04 -14.20
CA GLY A 171 4.32 11.68 -15.36
C GLY A 171 5.66 12.33 -15.01
N ARG A 172 5.81 13.60 -15.30
CA ARG A 172 7.01 14.39 -14.97
C ARG A 172 7.09 14.66 -13.47
N ILE A 173 8.09 14.05 -12.82
CA ILE A 173 8.22 14.00 -11.36
C ILE A 173 8.32 15.39 -10.71
N ASP A 174 9.08 16.31 -11.32
CA ASP A 174 9.27 17.67 -10.84
C ASP A 174 8.02 18.56 -10.93
N ALA A 175 7.04 18.15 -11.73
CA ALA A 175 5.76 18.82 -11.89
C ALA A 175 4.58 18.11 -11.20
N PHE A 176 4.83 16.96 -10.57
CA PHE A 176 3.77 16.18 -9.92
C PHE A 176 3.31 16.84 -8.63
N SER A 177 2.10 17.43 -8.64
CA SER A 177 1.46 18.07 -7.47
C SER A 177 2.45 18.91 -6.64
N PRO A 178 3.06 19.94 -7.22
CA PRO A 178 4.23 20.62 -6.64
C PRO A 178 3.90 21.38 -5.36
N ASN A 179 2.65 21.75 -5.16
CA ASN A 179 2.20 22.57 -4.03
C ASN A 179 1.62 21.75 -2.86
N SER A 180 1.50 20.43 -3.02
CA SER A 180 0.92 19.59 -1.96
C SER A 180 1.97 19.03 -1.02
N LYS A 181 1.63 18.96 0.26
CA LYS A 181 2.26 18.05 1.21
C LYS A 181 1.76 16.63 0.95
N LYS A 182 2.65 15.65 1.08
CA LYS A 182 2.36 14.26 0.73
C LYS A 182 2.53 13.35 1.92
N ILE A 183 1.47 12.61 2.25
CA ILE A 183 1.48 11.52 3.22
C ILE A 183 1.44 10.21 2.44
N HIS A 184 2.23 9.22 2.82
CA HIS A 184 2.32 7.95 2.10
C HIS A 184 2.32 6.75 3.06
N ILE A 185 1.31 5.90 2.95
CA ILE A 185 1.28 4.58 3.60
C ILE A 185 1.69 3.52 2.58
N ASP A 186 2.70 2.74 2.91
CA ASP A 186 3.07 1.54 2.15
C ASP A 186 3.64 0.47 3.10
N ILE A 187 3.31 -0.80 2.85
CA ILE A 187 3.88 -1.93 3.59
C ILE A 187 5.34 -2.20 3.23
N ASP A 188 5.75 -1.77 2.04
CA ASP A 188 7.11 -1.88 1.54
C ASP A 188 7.87 -0.57 1.78
N ARG A 189 8.76 -0.58 2.77
CA ARG A 189 9.61 0.57 3.09
C ARG A 189 10.36 1.12 1.87
N SER A 190 10.72 0.27 0.92
CA SER A 190 11.44 0.68 -0.28
C SER A 190 10.61 1.51 -1.26
N SER A 191 9.28 1.52 -1.13
CA SER A 191 8.36 2.36 -1.90
C SER A 191 8.33 3.80 -1.40
N ILE A 192 8.57 4.03 -0.10
CA ILE A 192 8.56 5.37 0.50
C ILE A 192 9.78 6.17 -0.03
N ASN A 193 9.51 7.37 -0.52
CA ASN A 193 10.51 8.28 -1.11
C ASN A 193 11.24 7.72 -2.35
N LYS A 194 10.71 6.68 -3.00
CA LYS A 194 11.35 6.07 -4.16
C LYS A 194 11.26 6.93 -5.41
N ASN A 195 10.05 7.33 -5.79
CA ASN A 195 9.79 8.11 -7.00
C ASN A 195 9.47 9.57 -6.65
N ILE A 196 8.63 9.78 -5.65
CA ILE A 196 8.22 11.09 -5.14
C ILE A 196 8.69 11.22 -3.70
N ARG A 197 9.28 12.35 -3.35
CA ARG A 197 9.54 12.68 -1.95
C ARG A 197 8.24 12.99 -1.24
N VAL A 198 8.07 12.43 -0.05
CA VAL A 198 6.89 12.66 0.78
C VAL A 198 7.28 13.36 2.08
N ASP A 199 6.36 14.17 2.60
CA ASP A 199 6.56 14.90 3.86
C ASP A 199 6.41 13.97 5.05
N GLN A 200 5.47 13.01 4.95
CA GLN A 200 5.24 12.01 5.99
C GLN A 200 5.10 10.61 5.37
N GLY A 201 6.01 9.71 5.70
CA GLY A 201 5.96 8.29 5.32
C GLY A 201 5.53 7.43 6.51
N ILE A 202 4.62 6.49 6.29
CA ILE A 202 4.16 5.53 7.30
C ILE A 202 4.36 4.12 6.73
N VAL A 203 5.27 3.36 7.32
CA VAL A 203 5.55 1.99 6.89
C VAL A 203 4.65 1.03 7.67
N GLY A 204 3.68 0.42 6.98
CA GLY A 204 2.74 -0.50 7.60
C GLY A 204 1.66 -0.99 6.63
N ASP A 205 0.89 -1.96 7.06
CA ASP A 205 -0.29 -2.43 6.34
C ASP A 205 -1.39 -1.37 6.38
N VAL A 206 -2.04 -1.14 5.23
CA VAL A 206 -3.05 -0.07 5.08
C VAL A 206 -4.17 -0.20 6.12
N GLY A 207 -4.72 -1.40 6.32
CA GLY A 207 -5.81 -1.62 7.26
C GLY A 207 -5.42 -1.28 8.69
N HIS A 208 -4.28 -1.78 9.15
CA HIS A 208 -3.79 -1.54 10.51
C HIS A 208 -3.45 -0.06 10.75
N VAL A 209 -2.83 0.59 9.77
CA VAL A 209 -2.48 2.02 9.87
C VAL A 209 -3.73 2.89 9.89
N LEU A 210 -4.72 2.62 9.00
CA LEU A 210 -5.96 3.38 8.95
C LEU A 210 -6.83 3.13 10.20
N GLU A 211 -6.84 1.92 10.76
CA GLU A 211 -7.52 1.62 12.02
C GLU A 211 -6.98 2.47 13.17
N ASP A 212 -5.65 2.50 13.33
CA ASP A 212 -4.98 3.33 14.35
C ASP A 212 -5.19 4.83 14.10
N LEU A 213 -5.10 5.29 12.84
CA LEU A 213 -5.36 6.67 12.45
C LEU A 213 -6.78 7.09 12.81
N MET A 214 -7.79 6.30 12.42
CA MET A 214 -9.19 6.62 12.69
C MET A 214 -9.52 6.61 14.18
N ARG A 215 -8.89 5.71 14.95
CA ARG A 215 -9.01 5.67 16.41
C ARG A 215 -8.46 6.96 17.05
N LEU A 216 -7.28 7.40 16.62
CA LEU A 216 -6.65 8.63 17.11
C LEU A 216 -7.39 9.89 16.66
N TRP A 217 -7.88 9.93 15.41
CA TRP A 217 -8.72 11.00 14.87
C TRP A 217 -9.96 11.24 15.73
N ARG A 218 -10.70 10.16 16.01
CA ARG A 218 -11.89 10.21 16.87
C ARG A 218 -11.57 10.63 18.30
N ALA A 219 -10.47 10.13 18.88
CA ALA A 219 -10.04 10.48 20.24
C ALA A 219 -9.67 11.96 20.38
N ARG A 220 -9.18 12.61 19.31
CA ARG A 220 -8.88 14.04 19.28
C ARG A 220 -10.12 14.91 19.06
N GLY A 221 -11.28 14.33 18.76
CA GLY A 221 -12.53 15.07 18.51
C GLY A 221 -12.47 15.97 17.27
N ILE A 222 -11.63 15.66 16.30
CA ILE A 222 -11.50 16.47 15.07
C ILE A 222 -12.78 16.31 14.26
N LYS A 223 -13.41 17.46 13.95
CA LYS A 223 -14.63 17.51 13.13
C LYS A 223 -14.28 17.52 11.65
N ALA A 224 -15.13 16.90 10.82
CA ALA A 224 -15.01 16.99 9.38
C ALA A 224 -15.10 18.45 8.92
N PRO A 225 -14.11 18.96 8.17
CA PRO A 225 -14.20 20.30 7.59
C PRO A 225 -15.19 20.33 6.43
N ALA A 226 -15.75 21.48 6.14
CA ALA A 226 -16.74 21.63 5.06
C ALA A 226 -16.10 21.60 3.67
N HIS A 227 -14.91 22.21 3.52
CA HIS A 227 -14.16 22.34 2.24
C HIS A 227 -15.01 22.84 1.07
N GLU A 228 -15.95 23.77 1.32
CA GLU A 228 -16.92 24.24 0.31
C GLU A 228 -16.27 24.73 -0.98
N GLU A 229 -15.18 25.50 -0.87
CA GLU A 229 -14.45 26.01 -2.05
C GLU A 229 -13.69 24.89 -2.81
N TRP A 230 -13.37 23.79 -2.15
CA TRP A 230 -12.69 22.66 -2.76
C TRP A 230 -13.64 21.77 -3.59
N TRP A 231 -14.91 21.76 -3.22
CA TRP A 231 -15.96 20.99 -3.91
C TRP A 231 -16.59 21.72 -5.12
N ASN A 232 -16.39 23.04 -5.24
CA ASN A 232 -16.88 23.89 -6.33
C ASN A 232 -15.84 24.03 -7.45
#